data_2e7201a9c04ca8b2bc5aa5d03dd3e1e4
#
_entry.id   2e7201a9c04ca8b2bc5aa5d03dd3e1e4
#
_cell.length_a   1.000
_cell.length_b   1.000
_cell.length_c   1.000
_cell.angle_alpha   90.00
_cell.angle_beta   90.00
_cell.angle_gamma   90.00
#
_symmetry.space_group_name_H-M   'P 1'
#
loop_
_entity.id
_entity.type
_entity.pdbx_description
1 polymer ?
#
loop_
_entity_poly.entity_id
_entity_poly.type
_entity_poly.pdbx_seq_one_letter_code
_entity_poly.pdbx_strand_id
1 'polypeptide(L)'
;MITFKQLGSYGRLGNQLFQYAILKSVSLKTGYEIMLPENVYNRRWHGQKCPLDNFILKSAKLGSVNVSNHFNEPTVDMILDGKRFHPKVYEIKDNTNFLGWFQSPKYYEDIKNELIDEIQLKDTFVNYANEYLSKFNNTTVSLHVRRGDVSDGTNKGCEWANDFSENSIQFKYYSKVLSLIPKDSTILLFTGGNRNNHLKSDLEWCKEKFNDDRIIFVEELDEIRTFALMTKVDINIMGFKSTFSWWGSFLNKNSVVYAPKNFNPTRMDIGPELVYPSDWIIV
;
A
#
# COMPACT_ATOMS: atom_id res chain seq x y z
N MET A 1 -4.71 26.36 5.71
CA MET A 1 -4.27 25.20 4.90
C MET A 1 -3.56 24.16 5.74
N ILE A 2 -3.54 22.91 5.29
CA ILE A 2 -2.73 21.84 5.86
C ILE A 2 -1.81 21.25 4.79
N THR A 3 -0.66 20.74 5.21
CA THR A 3 0.37 20.24 4.27
C THR A 3 1.16 19.09 4.85
N PHE A 4 1.85 18.36 3.98
CA PHE A 4 2.89 17.40 4.33
C PHE A 4 4.17 17.79 3.57
N LYS A 5 5.01 18.62 4.20
CA LYS A 5 6.20 19.19 3.53
C LYS A 5 7.16 18.15 2.95
N GLN A 6 7.22 16.97 3.54
CA GLN A 6 8.13 15.89 3.09
C GLN A 6 7.48 14.94 2.07
N LEU A 7 6.22 15.14 1.70
CA LEU A 7 5.56 14.31 0.70
C LEU A 7 6.39 14.31 -0.60
N GLY A 8 6.49 13.16 -1.24
CA GLY A 8 7.32 12.96 -2.43
C GLY A 8 8.80 12.63 -2.16
N SER A 9 9.29 12.87 -0.93
CA SER A 9 10.67 12.59 -0.51
C SER A 9 10.78 11.81 0.81
N TYR A 10 9.70 11.18 1.25
CA TYR A 10 9.67 10.42 2.50
C TYR A 10 8.81 9.16 2.34
N GLY A 11 9.46 8.03 2.15
CA GLY A 11 8.82 6.74 1.89
C GLY A 11 8.47 6.50 0.42
N ARG A 12 8.04 5.27 0.12
CA ARG A 12 7.59 4.82 -1.21
C ARG A 12 6.09 5.06 -1.38
N LEU A 13 5.53 4.64 -2.54
CA LEU A 13 4.13 4.87 -2.93
C LEU A 13 3.14 4.62 -1.78
N GLY A 14 3.12 3.42 -1.18
CA GLY A 14 2.14 3.12 -0.14
C GLY A 14 2.25 4.05 1.09
N ASN A 15 3.47 4.42 1.50
CA ASN A 15 3.67 5.37 2.59
C ASN A 15 3.21 6.77 2.20
N GLN A 16 3.49 7.21 0.97
CA GLN A 16 3.08 8.53 0.48
C GLN A 16 1.56 8.64 0.33
N LEU A 17 0.88 7.55 -0.01
CA LEU A 17 -0.58 7.52 -0.04
C LEU A 17 -1.17 7.68 1.37
N PHE A 18 -0.61 7.05 2.41
CA PHE A 18 -1.00 7.31 3.79
C PHE A 18 -0.79 8.77 4.21
N GLN A 19 0.35 9.34 3.83
CA GLN A 19 0.68 10.75 4.12
C GLN A 19 -0.28 11.72 3.42
N TYR A 20 -0.73 11.41 2.22
CA TYR A 20 -1.75 12.20 1.55
C TYR A 20 -3.14 11.98 2.15
N ALA A 21 -3.50 10.74 2.43
CA ALA A 21 -4.82 10.37 2.94
C ALA A 21 -5.11 11.02 4.30
N ILE A 22 -4.12 11.17 5.18
CA ILE A 22 -4.34 11.88 6.44
C ILE A 22 -4.67 13.36 6.21
N LEU A 23 -4.08 14.00 5.20
CA LEU A 23 -4.45 15.38 4.85
C LEU A 23 -5.91 15.44 4.40
N LYS A 24 -6.35 14.48 3.58
CA LYS A 24 -7.75 14.42 3.15
C LYS A 24 -8.71 14.16 4.31
N SER A 25 -8.38 13.21 5.19
CA SER A 25 -9.17 12.90 6.37
C SER A 25 -9.34 14.12 7.28
N VAL A 26 -8.26 14.85 7.53
CA VAL A 26 -8.31 16.07 8.34
C VAL A 26 -9.05 17.21 7.62
N SER A 27 -8.81 17.38 6.32
CA SER A 27 -9.50 18.40 5.51
C SER A 27 -11.02 18.22 5.55
N LEU A 28 -11.52 16.99 5.45
CA LEU A 28 -12.97 16.71 5.53
C LEU A 28 -13.57 17.09 6.89
N LYS A 29 -12.81 16.90 7.99
CA LYS A 29 -13.30 17.19 9.35
C LYS A 29 -13.15 18.65 9.76
N THR A 30 -12.16 19.35 9.21
CA THR A 30 -11.82 20.72 9.64
C THR A 30 -12.18 21.80 8.62
N GLY A 31 -12.40 21.41 7.37
CA GLY A 31 -12.58 22.34 6.25
C GLY A 31 -11.26 22.99 5.74
N TYR A 32 -10.09 22.60 6.28
CA TYR A 32 -8.83 23.20 5.86
C TYR A 32 -8.40 22.72 4.48
N GLU A 33 -7.93 23.65 3.65
CA GLU A 33 -7.41 23.34 2.31
C GLU A 33 -6.12 22.51 2.36
N ILE A 34 -5.97 21.56 1.43
CA ILE A 34 -4.74 20.80 1.24
C ILE A 34 -3.84 21.56 0.28
N MET A 35 -2.66 21.94 0.76
CA MET A 35 -1.62 22.58 -0.05
C MET A 35 -0.36 21.71 -0.06
N LEU A 36 0.03 21.22 -1.22
CA LEU A 36 1.27 20.46 -1.40
C LEU A 36 2.37 21.38 -1.94
N PRO A 37 3.66 21.10 -1.60
CA PRO A 37 4.77 21.84 -2.17
C PRO A 37 4.76 21.80 -3.70
N GLU A 38 5.04 22.93 -4.39
CA GLU A 38 5.06 23.02 -5.86
C GLU A 38 5.88 21.93 -6.53
N ASN A 39 7.00 21.56 -5.92
CA ASN A 39 7.94 20.59 -6.47
C ASN A 39 7.67 19.12 -6.02
N VAL A 40 6.52 18.83 -5.39
CA VAL A 40 6.22 17.51 -4.81
C VAL A 40 6.45 16.37 -5.79
N TYR A 41 5.98 16.49 -7.02
CA TYR A 41 6.10 15.46 -8.05
C TYR A 41 7.50 15.30 -8.63
N ASN A 42 8.37 16.31 -8.46
CA ASN A 42 9.76 16.29 -8.91
C ASN A 42 10.73 15.74 -7.86
N ARG A 43 10.25 15.50 -6.66
CA ARG A 43 11.05 14.98 -5.55
C ARG A 43 11.45 13.52 -5.77
N ARG A 44 12.45 13.10 -5.01
CA ARG A 44 12.96 11.74 -5.09
C ARG A 44 13.14 11.14 -3.69
N TRP A 45 12.92 9.84 -3.61
CA TRP A 45 13.26 9.00 -2.46
C TRP A 45 14.17 7.87 -2.92
N HIS A 46 15.37 7.78 -2.38
CA HIS A 46 16.39 6.81 -2.83
C HIS A 46 16.58 6.76 -4.36
N GLY A 47 16.66 7.94 -4.99
CA GLY A 47 16.84 8.08 -6.43
C GLY A 47 15.57 7.94 -7.28
N GLN A 48 14.47 7.46 -6.72
CA GLN A 48 13.21 7.27 -7.43
C GLN A 48 12.34 8.52 -7.38
N LYS A 49 11.75 8.87 -8.53
CA LYS A 49 10.80 9.97 -8.65
C LYS A 49 9.56 9.70 -7.81
N CYS A 50 8.94 10.76 -7.30
CA CYS A 50 7.69 10.69 -6.57
C CYS A 50 6.62 9.95 -7.38
N PRO A 51 6.11 8.81 -6.92
CA PRO A 51 5.13 8.02 -7.67
C PRO A 51 3.74 8.65 -7.70
N LEU A 52 3.46 9.63 -6.83
CA LEU A 52 2.18 10.35 -6.81
C LEU A 52 1.93 11.18 -8.07
N ASP A 53 2.98 11.45 -8.88
CA ASP A 53 2.83 12.05 -10.21
C ASP A 53 1.94 11.22 -11.16
N ASN A 54 1.72 9.96 -10.86
CA ASN A 54 0.84 9.07 -11.64
C ASN A 54 -0.63 9.08 -11.17
N PHE A 55 -0.95 9.92 -10.19
CA PHE A 55 -2.28 10.04 -9.62
C PHE A 55 -2.88 11.42 -9.83
N ILE A 56 -4.19 11.47 -9.81
CA ILE A 56 -5.00 12.68 -9.67
C ILE A 56 -5.41 12.76 -8.20
N LEU A 57 -4.93 13.79 -7.51
CA LEU A 57 -5.27 14.11 -6.13
C LEU A 57 -6.21 15.32 -6.17
N LYS A 58 -7.53 15.07 -6.19
CA LYS A 58 -8.54 16.07 -6.58
C LYS A 58 -8.57 17.32 -5.70
N SER A 59 -8.36 17.17 -4.39
CA SER A 59 -8.42 18.30 -3.44
C SER A 59 -7.08 19.01 -3.25
N ALA A 60 -5.97 18.45 -3.79
CA ALA A 60 -4.65 19.01 -3.60
C ALA A 60 -4.40 20.23 -4.49
N LYS A 61 -4.00 21.32 -3.89
CA LYS A 61 -3.42 22.48 -4.59
C LYS A 61 -1.91 22.44 -4.47
N LEU A 62 -1.21 22.91 -5.49
CA LEU A 62 0.26 23.08 -5.45
C LEU A 62 0.59 24.54 -5.16
N GLY A 63 1.56 24.76 -4.28
CA GLY A 63 1.95 26.11 -3.96
C GLY A 63 3.06 26.22 -2.90
N SER A 64 3.35 27.45 -2.52
CA SER A 64 4.29 27.74 -1.44
C SER A 64 3.66 27.36 -0.10
N VAL A 65 4.40 26.58 0.70
CA VAL A 65 3.93 26.06 2.00
C VAL A 65 4.69 26.73 3.17
N ASN A 66 4.19 27.87 3.59
CA ASN A 66 4.62 28.53 4.82
C ASN A 66 3.67 28.17 5.95
N VAL A 67 4.16 27.44 6.93
CA VAL A 67 3.37 26.93 8.06
C VAL A 67 3.95 27.36 9.38
N SER A 68 3.08 27.67 10.33
CA SER A 68 3.43 28.07 11.69
C SER A 68 3.24 26.97 12.72
N ASN A 69 2.48 25.94 12.38
CA ASN A 69 2.17 24.83 13.27
C ASN A 69 2.71 23.50 12.71
N HIS A 70 2.97 22.56 13.63
CA HIS A 70 3.42 21.21 13.26
C HIS A 70 2.63 20.18 14.05
N PHE A 71 2.21 19.12 13.38
CA PHE A 71 1.69 17.91 14.01
C PHE A 71 2.61 16.75 13.64
N ASN A 72 3.38 16.33 14.63
CA ASN A 72 4.19 15.10 14.50
C ASN A 72 3.37 13.95 15.07
N GLU A 73 3.22 12.89 14.30
CA GLU A 73 2.58 11.66 14.80
C GLU A 73 3.32 11.19 16.06
N PRO A 74 2.63 11.03 17.20
CA PRO A 74 3.30 10.67 18.45
C PRO A 74 4.01 9.34 18.36
N THR A 75 5.29 9.33 18.67
CA THR A 75 6.16 8.15 18.70
C THR A 75 6.12 7.54 20.09
N VAL A 76 5.31 6.53 20.31
CA VAL A 76 5.26 5.82 21.61
C VAL A 76 6.12 4.55 21.55
N ASP A 77 6.21 3.93 20.38
CA ASP A 77 7.02 2.76 20.05
C ASP A 77 7.30 2.82 18.56
N MET A 78 8.56 2.88 18.15
CA MET A 78 8.96 2.98 16.75
C MET A 78 8.36 1.90 15.85
N ILE A 79 7.82 0.83 16.42
CA ILE A 79 7.28 -0.30 15.70
C ILE A 79 5.74 -0.22 15.58
N LEU A 80 5.07 0.44 16.52
CA LEU A 80 3.66 0.77 16.45
C LEU A 80 3.43 2.15 15.81
N ASP A 81 4.49 2.87 15.51
CA ASP A 81 4.41 4.16 14.84
C ASP A 81 3.67 4.06 13.52
N GLY A 82 2.74 4.95 13.33
CA GLY A 82 1.87 4.97 12.19
C GLY A 82 0.73 3.95 12.20
N LYS A 83 0.70 3.04 13.18
CA LYS A 83 -0.39 2.06 13.32
C LYS A 83 -1.35 2.39 14.45
N ARG A 84 -1.03 3.38 15.25
CA ARG A 84 -1.93 3.89 16.28
C ARG A 84 -2.76 5.04 15.75
N PHE A 85 -4.00 5.05 16.18
CA PHE A 85 -4.89 6.18 15.92
C PHE A 85 -4.68 7.26 16.96
N HIS A 86 -4.43 8.49 16.51
CA HIS A 86 -4.24 9.67 17.35
C HIS A 86 -5.35 10.68 17.07
N PRO A 87 -6.47 10.66 17.82
CA PRO A 87 -7.63 11.51 17.52
C PRO A 87 -7.34 13.02 17.58
N LYS A 88 -6.33 13.44 18.35
CA LYS A 88 -5.89 14.85 18.41
C LYS A 88 -5.43 15.43 17.06
N VAL A 89 -5.22 14.58 16.04
CA VAL A 89 -4.94 15.03 14.68
C VAL A 89 -6.07 15.88 14.09
N TYR A 90 -7.28 15.76 14.61
CA TYR A 90 -8.45 16.54 14.19
C TYR A 90 -8.66 17.84 15.00
N GLU A 91 -7.87 18.04 16.05
CA GLU A 91 -7.92 19.23 16.92
C GLU A 91 -6.85 20.27 16.53
N ILE A 92 -6.17 20.06 15.42
CA ILE A 92 -5.10 20.95 14.95
C ILE A 92 -5.64 22.32 14.55
N LYS A 93 -4.75 23.30 14.57
CA LYS A 93 -5.04 24.63 14.01
C LYS A 93 -4.80 24.63 12.51
N ASP A 94 -5.40 25.61 11.84
CA ASP A 94 -5.03 25.88 10.44
C ASP A 94 -3.52 26.18 10.33
N ASN A 95 -3.01 26.13 9.12
CA ASN A 95 -1.61 26.37 8.81
C ASN A 95 -0.64 25.38 9.49
N THR A 96 -0.99 24.07 9.44
CA THR A 96 -0.25 22.96 10.06
C THR A 96 0.45 22.09 9.02
N ASN A 97 1.73 21.75 9.29
CA ASN A 97 2.49 20.71 8.61
C ASN A 97 2.42 19.40 9.38
N PHE A 98 2.19 18.30 8.64
CA PHE A 98 2.18 16.94 9.19
C PHE A 98 3.53 16.27 9.01
N LEU A 99 3.88 15.40 9.95
CA LEU A 99 5.01 14.48 9.89
C LEU A 99 4.63 13.17 10.59
N GLY A 100 4.82 12.03 9.92
CA GLY A 100 4.52 10.70 10.43
C GLY A 100 4.21 9.70 9.31
N TRP A 101 3.71 8.53 9.68
CA TRP A 101 3.32 7.47 8.75
C TRP A 101 1.81 7.34 8.60
N PHE A 102 1.04 7.59 9.65
CA PHE A 102 -0.42 7.59 9.69
C PHE A 102 -1.06 6.33 9.10
N GLN A 103 -0.52 5.16 9.43
CA GLN A 103 -0.90 3.87 8.81
C GLN A 103 -2.07 3.16 9.52
N SER A 104 -2.72 3.78 10.49
CA SER A 104 -3.90 3.20 11.13
C SER A 104 -5.13 3.31 10.24
N PRO A 105 -5.89 2.23 10.01
CA PRO A 105 -7.13 2.27 9.23
C PRO A 105 -8.18 3.21 9.84
N LYS A 106 -8.14 3.43 11.15
CA LYS A 106 -9.08 4.31 11.88
C LYS A 106 -9.07 5.77 11.42
N TYR A 107 -8.06 6.20 10.68
CA TYR A 107 -8.07 7.50 10.02
C TYR A 107 -8.93 7.52 8.74
N TYR A 108 -9.25 6.36 8.17
CA TYR A 108 -9.68 6.23 6.79
C TYR A 108 -10.95 5.42 6.58
N GLU A 109 -11.34 4.56 7.52
CA GLU A 109 -12.50 3.67 7.36
C GLU A 109 -13.79 4.45 7.10
N ASP A 110 -14.01 5.51 7.86
CA ASP A 110 -15.22 6.35 7.74
C ASP A 110 -15.30 7.15 6.43
N ILE A 111 -14.17 7.30 5.73
CA ILE A 111 -14.04 8.10 4.51
C ILE A 111 -13.50 7.29 3.33
N LYS A 112 -13.68 5.97 3.34
CA LYS A 112 -13.14 5.06 2.31
C LYS A 112 -13.61 5.45 0.91
N ASN A 113 -14.88 5.74 0.74
CA ASN A 113 -15.42 6.12 -0.57
C ASN A 113 -14.89 7.47 -1.04
N GLU A 114 -14.80 8.45 -0.14
CA GLU A 114 -14.23 9.76 -0.41
C GLU A 114 -12.75 9.66 -0.80
N LEU A 115 -11.98 8.77 -0.17
CA LEU A 115 -10.58 8.54 -0.54
C LEU A 115 -10.42 7.84 -1.89
N ILE A 116 -11.28 6.88 -2.22
CA ILE A 116 -11.30 6.24 -3.53
C ILE A 116 -11.62 7.26 -4.64
N ASP A 117 -12.56 8.18 -4.37
CA ASP A 117 -12.89 9.25 -5.29
C ASP A 117 -11.80 10.33 -5.37
N GLU A 118 -11.07 10.55 -4.30
CA GLU A 118 -10.02 11.56 -4.18
C GLU A 118 -8.71 11.14 -4.85
N ILE A 119 -8.30 9.88 -4.63
CA ILE A 119 -7.01 9.33 -5.06
C ILE A 119 -7.24 8.45 -6.29
N GLN A 120 -7.11 9.01 -7.48
CA GLN A 120 -7.36 8.28 -8.71
C GLN A 120 -6.07 8.11 -9.51
N LEU A 121 -5.85 6.92 -10.05
CA LEU A 121 -4.83 6.74 -11.08
C LEU A 121 -5.18 7.52 -12.34
N LYS A 122 -4.17 8.04 -13.04
CA LYS A 122 -4.37 8.62 -14.37
C LYS A 122 -4.94 7.58 -15.34
N ASP A 123 -5.79 8.02 -16.27
CA ASP A 123 -6.52 7.17 -17.21
C ASP A 123 -5.64 6.19 -17.98
N THR A 124 -4.41 6.58 -18.30
CA THR A 124 -3.43 5.71 -18.97
C THR A 124 -3.22 4.39 -18.21
N PHE A 125 -3.16 4.43 -16.88
CA PHE A 125 -2.95 3.24 -16.06
C PHE A 125 -4.25 2.48 -15.81
N VAL A 126 -5.36 3.20 -15.69
CA VAL A 126 -6.70 2.60 -15.56
C VAL A 126 -7.04 1.81 -16.82
N ASN A 127 -6.84 2.41 -18.00
CA ASN A 127 -7.10 1.78 -19.30
C ASN A 127 -6.19 0.57 -19.50
N TYR A 128 -4.89 0.70 -19.16
CA TYR A 128 -3.97 -0.43 -19.19
C TYR A 128 -4.45 -1.61 -18.35
N ALA A 129 -4.88 -1.35 -17.10
CA ALA A 129 -5.35 -2.41 -16.22
C ALA A 129 -6.63 -3.09 -16.76
N ASN A 130 -7.58 -2.30 -17.27
CA ASN A 130 -8.81 -2.82 -17.87
C ASN A 130 -8.50 -3.68 -19.10
N GLU A 131 -7.64 -3.23 -20.00
CA GLU A 131 -7.21 -3.98 -21.19
C GLU A 131 -6.46 -5.26 -20.80
N TYR A 132 -5.57 -5.19 -19.82
CA TYR A 132 -4.82 -6.37 -19.36
C TYR A 132 -5.76 -7.43 -18.79
N LEU A 133 -6.69 -7.03 -17.92
CA LEU A 133 -7.61 -7.95 -17.25
C LEU A 133 -8.72 -8.47 -18.17
N SER A 134 -9.09 -7.75 -19.24
CA SER A 134 -10.07 -8.21 -20.23
C SER A 134 -9.67 -9.49 -20.98
N LYS A 135 -8.40 -9.89 -20.86
CA LYS A 135 -7.89 -11.17 -21.42
C LYS A 135 -8.39 -12.39 -20.65
N PHE A 136 -8.92 -12.19 -19.45
CA PHE A 136 -9.37 -13.27 -18.59
C PHE A 136 -10.90 -13.21 -18.45
N ASN A 137 -11.54 -14.37 -18.63
CA ASN A 137 -13.00 -14.50 -18.54
C ASN A 137 -13.46 -15.11 -17.21
N ASN A 138 -12.56 -15.27 -16.27
CA ASN A 138 -12.77 -15.87 -14.96
C ASN A 138 -12.36 -14.91 -13.85
N THR A 139 -12.56 -15.32 -12.60
CA THR A 139 -12.19 -14.54 -11.42
C THR A 139 -10.69 -14.20 -11.46
N THR A 140 -10.38 -12.91 -11.41
CA THR A 140 -9.02 -12.40 -11.40
C THR A 140 -8.54 -12.13 -9.98
N VAL A 141 -7.33 -12.56 -9.66
CA VAL A 141 -6.76 -12.46 -8.31
C VAL A 141 -5.39 -11.80 -8.37
N SER A 142 -5.13 -10.82 -7.51
CA SER A 142 -3.76 -10.37 -7.27
C SER A 142 -3.16 -11.10 -6.08
N LEU A 143 -2.01 -11.72 -6.26
CA LEU A 143 -1.22 -12.31 -5.18
C LEU A 143 0.08 -11.52 -5.04
N HIS A 144 0.22 -10.76 -3.96
CA HIS A 144 1.43 -10.00 -3.70
C HIS A 144 2.36 -10.73 -2.73
N VAL A 145 3.58 -11.00 -3.19
CA VAL A 145 4.64 -11.59 -2.37
C VAL A 145 5.73 -10.53 -2.16
N ARG A 146 5.78 -9.96 -0.96
CA ARG A 146 6.77 -8.93 -0.63
C ARG A 146 8.16 -9.53 -0.51
N ARG A 147 9.06 -9.08 -1.40
CA ARG A 147 10.48 -9.42 -1.42
C ARG A 147 11.34 -8.15 -1.57
N GLY A 148 12.45 -8.20 -2.26
CA GLY A 148 13.35 -7.05 -2.42
C GLY A 148 14.06 -6.73 -1.11
N ASP A 149 13.85 -5.53 -0.59
CA ASP A 149 14.52 -5.04 0.63
C ASP A 149 14.23 -5.86 1.91
N VAL A 150 13.18 -6.68 1.92
CA VAL A 150 12.91 -7.59 3.05
C VAL A 150 13.59 -8.96 2.89
N SER A 151 13.97 -9.33 1.67
CA SER A 151 14.60 -10.62 1.35
C SER A 151 16.12 -10.55 1.14
N ASP A 152 16.67 -9.36 0.90
CA ASP A 152 18.09 -9.13 0.59
C ASP A 152 18.98 -8.92 1.82
N GLY A 153 18.41 -9.00 3.03
CA GLY A 153 19.13 -8.82 4.30
C GLY A 153 19.38 -7.36 4.69
N THR A 154 18.97 -6.39 3.88
CA THR A 154 19.16 -4.96 4.21
C THR A 154 18.17 -4.47 5.27
N ASN A 155 17.01 -5.11 5.38
CA ASN A 155 15.98 -4.79 6.36
C ASN A 155 16.03 -5.80 7.51
N LYS A 156 16.67 -5.42 8.60
CA LYS A 156 16.82 -6.27 9.79
C LYS A 156 15.47 -6.74 10.34
N GLY A 157 15.41 -7.97 10.84
CA GLY A 157 14.18 -8.57 11.36
C GLY A 157 13.20 -8.99 10.25
N CYS A 158 13.68 -9.25 9.04
CA CYS A 158 12.89 -9.74 7.92
C CYS A 158 13.37 -11.12 7.41
N GLU A 159 14.05 -11.88 8.25
CA GLU A 159 14.54 -13.24 7.93
C GLU A 159 13.40 -14.17 7.50
N TRP A 160 12.19 -13.94 8.02
CA TRP A 160 10.96 -14.63 7.62
C TRP A 160 10.68 -14.55 6.11
N ALA A 161 11.18 -13.52 5.41
CA ALA A 161 10.92 -13.33 3.99
C ALA A 161 11.57 -14.41 3.10
N ASN A 162 12.56 -15.11 3.60
CA ASN A 162 13.24 -16.23 2.91
C ASN A 162 12.78 -17.61 3.40
N ASP A 163 12.01 -17.68 4.49
CA ASP A 163 11.46 -18.94 4.99
C ASP A 163 10.11 -19.23 4.33
N PHE A 164 10.04 -20.33 3.58
CA PHE A 164 8.84 -20.87 2.98
C PHE A 164 8.68 -22.37 3.29
N SER A 165 9.24 -22.81 4.41
CA SER A 165 9.00 -24.17 4.94
C SER A 165 7.52 -24.33 5.31
N GLU A 166 7.05 -25.56 5.38
CA GLU A 166 5.64 -25.88 5.73
C GLU A 166 5.19 -25.27 7.07
N ASN A 167 6.12 -25.05 7.99
CA ASN A 167 5.85 -24.44 9.28
C ASN A 167 5.96 -22.90 9.27
N SER A 168 6.48 -22.31 8.21
CA SER A 168 6.64 -20.86 8.11
C SER A 168 5.29 -20.14 8.06
N ILE A 169 5.31 -18.89 8.52
CA ILE A 169 4.14 -18.02 8.49
C ILE A 169 3.70 -17.71 7.05
N GLN A 170 4.66 -17.60 6.11
CA GLN A 170 4.36 -17.36 4.72
C GLN A 170 3.64 -18.56 4.07
N PHE A 171 4.21 -19.76 4.22
CA PHE A 171 3.61 -20.97 3.66
C PHE A 171 2.18 -21.17 4.19
N LYS A 172 1.99 -21.10 5.51
CA LYS A 172 0.67 -21.27 6.12
C LYS A 172 -0.35 -20.27 5.59
N TYR A 173 0.03 -18.99 5.49
CA TYR A 173 -0.85 -17.95 4.98
C TYR A 173 -1.21 -18.17 3.51
N TYR A 174 -0.20 -18.25 2.63
CA TYR A 174 -0.48 -18.33 1.20
C TYR A 174 -1.17 -19.65 0.82
N SER A 175 -0.77 -20.78 1.38
CA SER A 175 -1.45 -22.07 1.13
C SER A 175 -2.91 -22.02 1.59
N LYS A 176 -3.18 -21.42 2.75
CA LYS A 176 -4.55 -21.28 3.26
C LYS A 176 -5.38 -20.41 2.33
N VAL A 177 -4.90 -19.24 1.96
CA VAL A 177 -5.65 -18.32 1.08
C VAL A 177 -5.87 -18.95 -0.29
N LEU A 178 -4.86 -19.55 -0.90
CA LEU A 178 -4.98 -20.22 -2.21
C LEU A 178 -6.01 -21.35 -2.21
N SER A 179 -6.22 -22.00 -1.05
CA SER A 179 -7.28 -22.99 -0.90
C SER A 179 -8.69 -22.41 -0.83
N LEU A 180 -8.83 -21.11 -0.53
CA LEU A 180 -10.10 -20.39 -0.46
C LEU A 180 -10.52 -19.74 -1.78
N ILE A 181 -9.56 -19.57 -2.69
CA ILE A 181 -9.80 -18.93 -3.99
C ILE A 181 -10.53 -19.92 -4.92
N PRO A 182 -11.51 -19.46 -5.74
CA PRO A 182 -12.19 -20.30 -6.71
C PRO A 182 -11.21 -21.07 -7.62
N LYS A 183 -11.52 -22.31 -7.91
CA LYS A 183 -10.61 -23.21 -8.64
C LYS A 183 -10.33 -22.75 -10.08
N ASP A 184 -11.25 -22.04 -10.68
CA ASP A 184 -11.19 -21.51 -12.04
C ASP A 184 -10.62 -20.08 -12.13
N SER A 185 -10.00 -19.58 -11.05
CA SER A 185 -9.43 -18.23 -11.03
C SER A 185 -8.14 -18.13 -11.84
N THR A 186 -7.84 -16.93 -12.34
CA THR A 186 -6.51 -16.52 -12.80
C THR A 186 -5.81 -15.70 -11.72
N ILE A 187 -4.66 -16.15 -11.25
CA ILE A 187 -3.90 -15.52 -10.17
C ILE A 187 -2.69 -14.81 -10.74
N LEU A 188 -2.66 -13.49 -10.65
CA LEU A 188 -1.54 -12.66 -11.05
C LEU A 188 -0.60 -12.49 -9.85
N LEU A 189 0.56 -13.15 -9.87
CA LEU A 189 1.55 -13.03 -8.81
C LEU A 189 2.50 -11.87 -9.10
N PHE A 190 2.55 -10.94 -8.16
CA PHE A 190 3.44 -9.79 -8.15
C PHE A 190 4.45 -9.92 -7.03
N THR A 191 5.72 -9.66 -7.32
CA THR A 191 6.80 -9.72 -6.36
C THR A 191 7.81 -8.61 -6.57
N GLY A 192 8.81 -8.59 -5.71
CA GLY A 192 9.87 -7.61 -5.72
C GLY A 192 9.59 -6.44 -4.78
N GLY A 193 10.52 -5.58 -4.71
CA GLY A 193 10.52 -4.32 -3.98
C GLY A 193 11.71 -3.58 -4.51
N ASN A 194 11.49 -2.70 -5.29
CA ASN A 194 12.15 -1.59 -5.89
C ASN A 194 13.66 -1.36 -5.63
N ARG A 195 14.48 -2.40 -5.80
CA ARG A 195 15.92 -2.25 -6.00
C ARG A 195 16.28 -3.01 -7.27
N ASN A 196 16.80 -2.27 -8.23
CA ASN A 196 16.94 -2.59 -9.65
C ASN A 196 17.56 -3.94 -10.04
N ASN A 197 18.08 -4.72 -9.10
CA ASN A 197 18.80 -5.96 -9.41
C ASN A 197 18.16 -7.23 -8.81
N HIS A 198 17.07 -7.11 -8.04
CA HIS A 198 16.50 -8.26 -7.32
C HIS A 198 15.23 -8.83 -7.94
N LEU A 199 14.58 -8.14 -8.90
CA LEU A 199 13.31 -8.59 -9.45
C LEU A 199 13.40 -9.99 -10.05
N LYS A 200 14.46 -10.27 -10.81
CA LYS A 200 14.63 -11.58 -11.45
C LYS A 200 14.79 -12.69 -10.42
N SER A 201 15.65 -12.50 -9.44
CA SER A 201 15.87 -13.47 -8.35
C SER A 201 14.65 -13.65 -7.44
N ASP A 202 13.89 -12.57 -7.20
CA ASP A 202 12.66 -12.63 -6.42
C ASP A 202 11.57 -13.41 -7.18
N LEU A 203 11.48 -13.21 -8.49
CA LEU A 203 10.54 -13.92 -9.34
C LEU A 203 10.89 -15.42 -9.46
N GLU A 204 12.15 -15.74 -9.64
CA GLU A 204 12.65 -17.13 -9.67
C GLU A 204 12.35 -17.83 -8.34
N TRP A 205 12.58 -17.15 -7.21
CA TRP A 205 12.20 -17.68 -5.91
C TRP A 205 10.69 -17.95 -5.82
N CYS A 206 9.84 -17.04 -6.31
CA CYS A 206 8.41 -17.26 -6.33
C CYS A 206 8.03 -18.46 -7.22
N LYS A 207 8.62 -18.59 -8.40
CA LYS A 207 8.39 -19.73 -9.30
C LYS A 207 8.77 -21.07 -8.68
N GLU A 208 9.81 -21.08 -7.85
CA GLU A 208 10.22 -22.28 -7.10
C GLU A 208 9.26 -22.62 -5.95
N LYS A 209 8.69 -21.60 -5.27
CA LYS A 209 7.90 -21.81 -4.06
C LYS A 209 6.39 -21.92 -4.28
N PHE A 210 5.88 -21.39 -5.38
CA PHE A 210 4.47 -21.43 -5.70
C PHE A 210 4.22 -22.37 -6.89
N ASN A 211 3.69 -23.55 -6.60
CA ASN A 211 3.34 -24.57 -7.59
C ASN A 211 1.80 -24.66 -7.68
N ASP A 212 1.19 -23.76 -8.44
CA ASP A 212 -0.25 -23.70 -8.66
C ASP A 212 -0.50 -23.26 -10.11
N ASP A 213 -1.13 -24.11 -10.92
CA ASP A 213 -1.32 -23.89 -12.37
C ASP A 213 -2.16 -22.64 -12.70
N ARG A 214 -2.88 -22.09 -11.72
CA ARG A 214 -3.64 -20.83 -11.85
C ARG A 214 -2.76 -19.60 -11.85
N ILE A 215 -1.48 -19.71 -11.44
CA ILE A 215 -0.59 -18.56 -11.23
C ILE A 215 0.08 -18.15 -12.54
N ILE A 216 -0.11 -16.88 -12.88
CA ILE A 216 0.68 -16.17 -13.88
C ILE A 216 1.68 -15.29 -13.14
N PHE A 217 2.96 -15.58 -13.30
CA PHE A 217 4.05 -14.76 -12.76
C PHE A 217 4.22 -13.52 -13.63
N VAL A 218 3.99 -12.35 -13.06
CA VAL A 218 4.03 -11.09 -13.80
C VAL A 218 5.44 -10.55 -13.81
N GLU A 219 6.10 -10.56 -14.97
CA GLU A 219 7.55 -10.35 -15.11
C GLU A 219 7.95 -8.89 -15.41
N GLU A 220 7.21 -8.18 -16.25
CA GLU A 220 7.71 -6.95 -16.87
C GLU A 220 6.86 -5.69 -16.57
N LEU A 221 6.23 -5.62 -15.42
CA LEU A 221 5.45 -4.46 -15.06
C LEU A 221 6.20 -3.52 -14.13
N ASP A 222 6.11 -2.23 -14.45
CA ASP A 222 6.50 -1.18 -13.51
C ASP A 222 5.56 -1.14 -12.28
N GLU A 223 6.01 -0.43 -11.25
CA GLU A 223 5.29 -0.28 -9.98
C GLU A 223 3.86 0.21 -10.19
N ILE A 224 3.62 1.17 -11.09
CA ILE A 224 2.31 1.80 -11.25
C ILE A 224 1.34 0.92 -12.04
N ARG A 225 1.81 0.22 -13.07
CA ARG A 225 0.97 -0.76 -13.79
C ARG A 225 0.59 -1.92 -12.89
N THR A 226 1.53 -2.42 -12.10
CA THR A 226 1.25 -3.45 -11.06
C THR A 226 0.18 -2.95 -10.08
N PHE A 227 0.35 -1.72 -9.58
CA PHE A 227 -0.62 -1.11 -8.67
C PHE A 227 -2.00 -0.96 -9.32
N ALA A 228 -2.06 -0.53 -10.58
CA ALA A 228 -3.30 -0.39 -11.32
C ALA A 228 -4.06 -1.72 -11.45
N LEU A 229 -3.36 -2.82 -11.74
CA LEU A 229 -3.98 -4.16 -11.75
C LEU A 229 -4.58 -4.51 -10.39
N MET A 230 -3.87 -4.28 -9.29
CA MET A 230 -4.38 -4.54 -7.93
C MET A 230 -5.67 -3.76 -7.64
N THR A 231 -5.84 -2.56 -8.22
CA THR A 231 -7.07 -1.76 -8.01
C THR A 231 -8.26 -2.23 -8.84
N LYS A 232 -8.14 -3.28 -9.66
CA LYS A 232 -9.16 -3.71 -10.63
C LYS A 232 -9.50 -5.20 -10.59
N VAL A 233 -8.68 -6.04 -9.97
CA VAL A 233 -8.95 -7.48 -9.82
C VAL A 233 -10.14 -7.74 -8.88
N ASP A 234 -10.73 -8.93 -8.98
CA ASP A 234 -11.87 -9.33 -8.15
C ASP A 234 -11.46 -9.68 -6.72
N ILE A 235 -10.24 -10.21 -6.54
CA ILE A 235 -9.71 -10.65 -5.24
C ILE A 235 -8.29 -10.13 -5.06
N ASN A 236 -8.00 -9.57 -3.88
CA ASN A 236 -6.65 -9.16 -3.50
C ASN A 236 -6.11 -10.03 -2.37
N ILE A 237 -4.97 -10.66 -2.58
CA ILE A 237 -4.20 -11.38 -1.55
C ILE A 237 -3.01 -10.51 -1.15
N MET A 238 -3.09 -9.93 0.03
CA MET A 238 -2.10 -8.99 0.54
C MET A 238 -0.78 -9.67 0.93
N GLY A 239 0.33 -9.03 0.63
CA GLY A 239 1.65 -9.47 1.12
C GLY A 239 1.95 -8.94 2.51
N PHE A 240 2.75 -9.71 3.28
CA PHE A 240 3.27 -9.28 4.58
C PHE A 240 4.02 -7.94 4.47
N LYS A 241 3.90 -7.07 5.48
CA LYS A 241 4.63 -5.80 5.63
C LYS A 241 4.58 -4.91 4.37
N SER A 242 3.47 -4.96 3.62
CA SER A 242 3.33 -4.27 2.34
C SER A 242 2.26 -3.17 2.37
N THR A 243 2.69 -1.93 2.54
CA THR A 243 1.82 -0.75 2.36
C THR A 243 1.40 -0.55 0.89
N PHE A 244 2.15 -1.10 -0.05
CA PHE A 244 1.85 -1.07 -1.48
C PHE A 244 0.59 -1.90 -1.80
N SER A 245 0.60 -3.20 -1.43
CA SER A 245 -0.58 -4.03 -1.63
C SER A 245 -1.76 -3.63 -0.74
N TRP A 246 -1.50 -3.04 0.43
CA TRP A 246 -2.53 -2.45 1.27
C TRP A 246 -3.34 -1.40 0.51
N TRP A 247 -2.66 -0.43 -0.12
CA TRP A 247 -3.32 0.63 -0.88
C TRP A 247 -3.92 0.12 -2.20
N GLY A 248 -3.27 -0.81 -2.90
CA GLY A 248 -3.85 -1.45 -4.07
C GLY A 248 -5.18 -2.13 -3.77
N SER A 249 -5.28 -2.79 -2.60
CA SER A 249 -6.51 -3.39 -2.12
C SER A 249 -7.53 -2.37 -1.62
N PHE A 250 -7.10 -1.35 -0.88
CA PHE A 250 -7.98 -0.33 -0.31
C PHE A 250 -8.67 0.52 -1.39
N LEU A 251 -7.95 0.88 -2.45
CA LEU A 251 -8.52 1.65 -3.57
C LEU A 251 -9.33 0.79 -4.55
N ASN A 252 -9.35 -0.52 -4.38
CA ASN A 252 -10.22 -1.40 -5.12
C ASN A 252 -11.57 -1.55 -4.42
N LYS A 253 -12.55 -0.78 -4.88
CA LYS A 253 -13.88 -0.68 -4.25
C LYS A 253 -14.63 -2.02 -4.18
N ASN A 254 -14.38 -2.91 -5.14
CA ASN A 254 -15.22 -4.09 -5.37
C ASN A 254 -14.52 -5.41 -5.03
N SER A 255 -13.26 -5.38 -4.60
CA SER A 255 -12.52 -6.61 -4.35
C SER A 255 -12.81 -7.23 -2.98
N VAL A 256 -12.78 -8.56 -2.94
CA VAL A 256 -12.58 -9.30 -1.69
C VAL A 256 -11.10 -9.23 -1.33
N VAL A 257 -10.78 -8.88 -0.09
CA VAL A 257 -9.39 -8.74 0.35
C VAL A 257 -9.05 -9.77 1.42
N TYR A 258 -8.04 -10.58 1.15
CA TYR A 258 -7.42 -11.46 2.16
C TYR A 258 -6.14 -10.84 2.68
N ALA A 259 -6.03 -10.70 3.98
CA ALA A 259 -4.86 -10.11 4.65
C ALA A 259 -4.28 -11.07 5.69
N PRO A 260 -2.94 -11.09 5.87
CA PRO A 260 -2.32 -11.97 6.85
C PRO A 260 -2.61 -11.47 8.27
N LYS A 261 -2.89 -12.40 9.21
CA LYS A 261 -3.16 -12.08 10.61
C LYS A 261 -2.10 -11.14 11.21
N ASN A 262 -0.86 -11.33 10.85
CA ASN A 262 0.25 -10.49 11.29
C ASN A 262 0.79 -9.69 10.11
N PHE A 263 0.55 -8.39 10.09
CA PHE A 263 1.13 -7.50 9.06
C PHE A 263 2.65 -7.60 8.99
N ASN A 264 3.30 -7.58 10.14
CA ASN A 264 4.72 -7.77 10.29
C ASN A 264 4.99 -9.05 11.09
N PRO A 265 5.54 -10.11 10.49
CA PRO A 265 5.79 -11.39 11.15
C PRO A 265 6.68 -11.33 12.40
N THR A 266 7.52 -10.29 12.52
CA THR A 266 8.37 -10.10 13.71
C THR A 266 7.67 -9.37 14.84
N ARG A 267 6.42 -8.91 14.62
CA ARG A 267 5.63 -8.13 15.57
C ARG A 267 4.23 -8.72 15.70
N MET A 268 4.15 -9.84 16.37
CA MET A 268 2.90 -10.55 16.61
C MET A 268 1.98 -9.86 17.64
N ASP A 269 2.49 -8.85 18.32
CA ASP A 269 1.77 -7.98 19.25
C ASP A 269 0.95 -6.87 18.57
N ILE A 270 1.12 -6.68 17.25
CA ILE A 270 0.31 -5.75 16.46
C ILE A 270 -0.90 -6.52 15.92
N GLY A 271 -2.05 -6.31 16.55
CA GLY A 271 -3.30 -6.91 16.10
C GLY A 271 -3.76 -6.42 14.73
N PRO A 272 -4.51 -7.24 13.98
CA PRO A 272 -4.98 -6.89 12.65
C PRO A 272 -5.85 -5.62 12.64
N GLU A 273 -6.61 -5.36 13.72
CA GLU A 273 -7.46 -4.19 13.90
C GLU A 273 -6.69 -2.85 13.94
N LEU A 274 -5.38 -2.89 14.15
CA LEU A 274 -4.50 -1.72 14.11
C LEU A 274 -3.99 -1.42 12.71
N VAL A 275 -4.16 -2.35 11.78
CA VAL A 275 -3.52 -2.28 10.46
C VAL A 275 -4.51 -2.39 9.30
N TYR A 276 -5.58 -3.15 9.45
CA TYR A 276 -6.49 -3.45 8.36
C TYR A 276 -7.89 -2.85 8.59
N PRO A 277 -8.55 -2.42 7.52
CA PRO A 277 -9.98 -2.15 7.55
C PRO A 277 -10.79 -3.34 8.05
N SER A 278 -11.90 -3.06 8.71
CA SER A 278 -12.75 -4.07 9.35
C SER A 278 -13.47 -5.01 8.37
N ASP A 279 -13.58 -4.61 7.10
CA ASP A 279 -14.18 -5.40 6.03
C ASP A 279 -13.23 -6.40 5.35
N TRP A 280 -11.94 -6.44 5.75
CA TRP A 280 -10.97 -7.37 5.19
C TRP A 280 -11.00 -8.74 5.89
N ILE A 281 -10.79 -9.82 5.13
CA ILE A 281 -10.76 -11.19 5.64
C ILE A 281 -9.36 -11.51 6.16
N ILE A 282 -9.25 -11.73 7.45
CA ILE A 282 -7.99 -12.04 8.13
C ILE A 282 -7.75 -13.55 8.13
N VAL A 283 -6.60 -13.97 7.65
CA VAL A 283 -6.21 -15.38 7.48
C VAL A 283 -4.91 -15.73 8.21
#